data_b41ecb59e29efa67c5f9ea170350657b
#
_entry.id   b41ecb59e29efa67c5f9ea170350657b
#
_cell.length_a   1.000
_cell.length_b   1.000
_cell.length_c   1.000
_cell.angle_alpha   90.00
_cell.angle_beta   90.00
_cell.angle_gamma   90.00
#
_symmetry.space_group_name_H-M   'P 1'
#
loop_
_entity.id
_entity.type
_entity.pdbx_description
1 polymer ?
#
loop_
_entity_poly.entity_id
_entity_poly.type
_entity_poly.pdbx_seq_one_letter_code
_entity_poly.pdbx_strand_id
1 'polypeptide(L)'
;FQTHSLYDLAQYHQQHGGTHLFLDEIHHYHNWQTEIKNIYDDFPTLYIVFTGSSMLHINTQAGDLSRRLRIYTMPVMSLREYIAIESGVELPTYSLEQILNDSINIASSLSEQMIIQPLFENYLTKGCYPFYKEKGDGFEQRLQETIWLILERDWPALEDVNYSTIQKTKRL
;
A
#
# COMPACT_ATOMS: atom_id res chain seq x y z
N PHE A 1 7.27 1.63 25.81
CA PHE A 1 7.39 0.60 24.76
C PHE A 1 8.79 0.56 24.13
N GLN A 2 9.87 0.65 24.89
CA GLN A 2 11.24 0.58 24.34
C GLN A 2 12.15 -0.42 25.08
N THR A 3 11.58 -1.41 25.72
CA THR A 3 12.37 -2.35 26.56
C THR A 3 12.63 -3.71 25.89
N HIS A 4 11.98 -4.01 24.78
CA HIS A 4 12.18 -5.29 24.08
C HIS A 4 12.49 -5.05 22.61
N SER A 5 13.44 -5.84 22.07
CA SER A 5 13.74 -5.85 20.64
C SER A 5 12.59 -6.54 19.87
N LEU A 6 12.54 -6.31 18.57
CA LEU A 6 11.59 -7.02 17.70
C LEU A 6 11.85 -8.53 17.75
N TYR A 7 13.12 -8.91 17.88
CA TYR A 7 13.51 -10.30 18.04
C TYR A 7 12.95 -10.93 19.32
N ASP A 8 13.03 -10.24 20.47
CA ASP A 8 12.48 -10.72 21.74
C ASP A 8 10.96 -10.89 21.67
N LEU A 9 10.26 -9.97 21.00
CA LEU A 9 8.82 -10.04 20.78
C LEU A 9 8.45 -11.25 19.90
N ALA A 10 9.21 -11.48 18.82
CA ALA A 10 8.99 -12.63 17.94
C ALA A 10 9.23 -13.95 18.67
N GLN A 11 10.28 -14.03 19.47
CA GLN A 11 10.58 -15.20 20.29
C GLN A 11 9.46 -15.48 21.31
N TYR A 12 9.03 -14.44 22.03
CA TYR A 12 7.92 -14.55 22.98
C TYR A 12 6.63 -15.03 22.29
N HIS A 13 6.29 -14.44 21.13
CA HIS A 13 5.12 -14.80 20.36
C HIS A 13 5.14 -16.28 19.94
N GLN A 14 6.26 -16.74 19.39
CA GLN A 14 6.42 -18.14 18.97
C GLN A 14 6.35 -19.10 20.17
N GLN A 15 6.99 -18.79 21.29
CA GLN A 15 6.95 -19.61 22.52
C GLN A 15 5.54 -19.78 23.07
N HIS A 16 4.64 -18.83 22.80
CA HIS A 16 3.24 -18.90 23.19
C HIS A 16 2.31 -19.44 22.09
N GLY A 17 2.88 -20.12 21.09
CA GLY A 17 2.11 -20.77 20.02
C GLY A 17 1.74 -19.88 18.86
N GLY A 18 2.28 -18.65 18.80
CA GLY A 18 2.10 -17.76 17.66
C GLY A 18 2.79 -18.28 16.42
N THR A 19 2.08 -18.23 15.29
CA THR A 19 2.58 -18.74 14.00
C THR A 19 2.73 -17.64 12.94
N HIS A 20 2.07 -16.50 13.13
CA HIS A 20 2.08 -15.38 12.18
C HIS A 20 2.37 -14.08 12.93
N LEU A 21 3.31 -13.29 12.40
CA LEU A 21 3.68 -11.99 12.92
C LEU A 21 3.40 -10.94 11.85
N PHE A 22 2.55 -9.96 12.16
CA PHE A 22 2.22 -8.85 11.30
C PHE A 22 2.83 -7.56 11.86
N LEU A 23 3.64 -6.90 11.07
CA LEU A 23 4.37 -5.68 11.45
C LEU A 23 4.01 -4.57 10.47
N ASP A 24 3.34 -3.54 10.98
CA ASP A 24 2.94 -2.40 10.18
C ASP A 24 3.99 -1.30 10.25
N GLU A 25 4.26 -0.64 9.11
CA GLU A 25 5.21 0.48 9.01
C GLU A 25 6.59 0.16 9.63
N ILE A 26 7.13 -1.04 9.34
CA ILE A 26 8.38 -1.57 9.95
C ILE A 26 9.56 -0.60 9.81
N HIS A 27 9.52 0.27 8.82
CA HIS A 27 10.58 1.23 8.54
C HIS A 27 10.82 2.27 9.65
N HIS A 28 9.84 2.47 10.51
CA HIS A 28 10.03 3.32 11.68
C HIS A 28 10.84 2.66 12.79
N TYR A 29 11.10 1.35 12.68
CA TYR A 29 11.90 0.63 13.65
C TYR A 29 13.37 0.57 13.21
N HIS A 30 14.26 1.08 14.05
CA HIS A 30 15.69 1.10 13.74
C HIS A 30 16.26 -0.31 13.62
N ASN A 31 17.15 -0.56 12.64
CA ASN A 31 17.77 -1.87 12.38
C ASN A 31 16.79 -3.03 12.08
N TRP A 32 15.57 -2.74 11.65
CA TRP A 32 14.56 -3.75 11.35
C TRP A 32 15.04 -4.86 10.39
N GLN A 33 15.87 -4.51 9.41
CA GLN A 33 16.38 -5.47 8.41
C GLN A 33 17.19 -6.58 9.08
N THR A 34 18.08 -6.22 10.01
CA THR A 34 18.91 -7.18 10.74
C THR A 34 18.06 -8.05 11.65
N GLU A 35 17.09 -7.47 12.33
CA GLU A 35 16.22 -8.24 13.22
C GLU A 35 15.27 -9.16 12.46
N ILE A 36 14.66 -8.71 11.37
CA ILE A 36 13.84 -9.58 10.50
C ILE A 36 14.64 -10.75 9.95
N LYS A 37 15.89 -10.50 9.53
CA LYS A 37 16.79 -11.56 9.09
C LYS A 37 17.02 -12.60 10.19
N ASN A 38 17.37 -12.15 11.39
CA ASN A 38 17.63 -13.05 12.52
C ASN A 38 16.37 -13.84 12.90
N ILE A 39 15.20 -13.19 12.93
CA ILE A 39 13.92 -13.84 13.20
C ILE A 39 13.62 -14.90 12.13
N TYR A 40 13.83 -14.59 10.86
CA TYR A 40 13.61 -15.53 9.76
C TYR A 40 14.54 -16.76 9.86
N ASP A 41 15.81 -16.53 10.19
CA ASP A 41 16.82 -17.61 10.27
C ASP A 41 16.61 -18.49 11.53
N ASP A 42 16.20 -17.92 12.66
CA ASP A 42 16.07 -18.61 13.94
C ASP A 42 14.67 -19.22 14.18
N PHE A 43 13.63 -18.67 13.55
CA PHE A 43 12.24 -19.12 13.74
C PHE A 43 11.60 -19.57 12.41
N PRO A 44 12.02 -20.68 11.81
CA PRO A 44 11.59 -21.11 10.47
C PRO A 44 10.10 -21.45 10.36
N THR A 45 9.40 -21.62 11.47
CA THR A 45 7.95 -21.87 11.53
C THR A 45 7.12 -20.61 11.69
N LEU A 46 7.75 -19.44 11.89
CA LEU A 46 7.08 -18.18 12.05
C LEU A 46 6.93 -17.48 10.69
N TYR A 47 5.69 -17.25 10.28
CA TYR A 47 5.37 -16.48 9.09
C TYR A 47 5.38 -14.99 9.42
N ILE A 48 6.19 -14.23 8.70
CA ILE A 48 6.32 -12.78 8.95
C ILE A 48 5.75 -12.03 7.75
N VAL A 49 4.82 -11.14 8.00
CA VAL A 49 4.29 -10.18 7.02
C VAL A 49 4.55 -8.78 7.56
N PHE A 50 5.16 -7.94 6.77
CA PHE A 50 5.38 -6.57 7.17
C PHE A 50 5.08 -5.58 6.05
N THR A 51 4.67 -4.37 6.43
CA THR A 51 4.40 -3.28 5.51
C THR A 51 5.48 -2.20 5.64
N GLY A 52 5.59 -1.42 4.60
CA GLY A 52 6.41 -0.23 4.57
C GLY A 52 6.01 0.65 3.40
N SER A 53 6.30 1.94 3.43
CA SER A 53 5.99 2.83 2.32
C SER A 53 6.80 2.44 1.07
N SER A 54 6.24 2.65 -0.12
CA SER A 54 6.89 2.36 -1.41
C SER A 54 8.17 3.18 -1.63
N MET A 55 8.31 4.31 -0.94
CA MET A 55 9.51 5.15 -0.96
C MET A 55 10.67 4.52 -0.20
N LEU A 56 10.40 3.55 0.64
CA LEU A 56 11.48 2.76 1.24
C LEU A 56 12.13 1.97 0.14
N HIS A 57 13.38 2.26 -0.10
CA HIS A 57 14.26 1.43 -0.89
C HIS A 57 14.49 0.08 -0.20
N ILE A 58 13.41 -0.68 0.03
CA ILE A 58 13.51 -2.08 0.45
C ILE A 58 14.48 -2.81 -0.48
N ASN A 59 14.54 -2.39 -1.76
CA ASN A 59 15.42 -2.95 -2.77
C ASN A 59 16.90 -2.57 -2.61
N THR A 60 17.24 -1.41 -2.04
CA THR A 60 18.65 -0.97 -1.98
C THR A 60 19.35 -1.32 -0.68
N GLN A 61 18.62 -1.42 0.42
CA GLN A 61 19.17 -1.83 1.72
C GLN A 61 18.91 -3.30 2.06
N ALA A 62 18.07 -3.98 1.30
CA ALA A 62 17.72 -5.38 1.50
C ALA A 62 18.73 -6.38 0.93
N GLY A 63 19.97 -6.00 0.65
CA GLY A 63 20.95 -6.91 0.04
C GLY A 63 21.03 -8.28 0.70
N ASP A 64 20.86 -8.34 2.02
CA ASP A 64 20.89 -9.57 2.81
C ASP A 64 19.49 -10.24 2.99
N LEU A 65 18.41 -9.45 2.84
CA LEU A 65 17.03 -9.94 2.90
C LEU A 65 16.47 -10.37 1.52
N SER A 66 17.09 -9.97 0.41
CA SER A 66 16.56 -10.16 -0.95
C SER A 66 16.21 -11.61 -1.29
N ARG A 67 16.90 -12.58 -0.68
CA ARG A 67 16.67 -14.03 -0.87
C ARG A 67 15.61 -14.59 0.08
N ARG A 68 15.16 -13.81 1.07
CA ARG A 68 14.26 -14.23 2.16
C ARG A 68 12.88 -13.60 2.06
N LEU A 69 12.74 -12.57 1.21
CA LEU A 69 11.50 -11.81 1.07
C LEU A 69 10.78 -12.10 -0.24
N ARG A 70 9.47 -12.13 -0.16
CA ARG A 70 8.59 -11.98 -1.32
C ARG A 70 7.93 -10.62 -1.24
N ILE A 71 8.26 -9.75 -2.19
CA ILE A 71 7.73 -8.38 -2.24
C ILE A 71 6.44 -8.38 -3.04
N TYR A 72 5.41 -7.76 -2.46
CA TYR A 72 4.15 -7.46 -3.13
C TYR A 72 3.95 -5.95 -3.11
N THR A 73 3.68 -5.38 -4.27
CA THR A 73 3.33 -3.96 -4.37
C THR A 73 1.81 -3.83 -4.34
N MET A 74 1.30 -3.01 -3.44
CA MET A 74 -0.11 -2.67 -3.36
C MET A 74 -0.34 -1.33 -4.08
N PRO A 75 -0.88 -1.33 -5.30
CA PRO A 75 -1.19 -0.09 -6.01
C PRO A 75 -2.41 0.59 -5.38
N VAL A 76 -2.66 1.83 -5.78
CA VAL A 76 -3.93 2.51 -5.52
C VAL A 76 -5.08 1.73 -6.19
N MET A 77 -6.28 1.90 -5.66
CA MET A 77 -7.48 1.23 -6.16
C MET A 77 -7.74 1.58 -7.63
N SER A 78 -7.94 0.58 -8.46
CA SER A 78 -8.29 0.74 -9.87
C SER A 78 -9.76 1.16 -10.04
N LEU A 79 -10.10 1.74 -11.20
CA LEU A 79 -11.50 2.05 -11.54
C LEU A 79 -12.41 0.81 -11.46
N ARG A 80 -11.92 -0.37 -11.84
CA ARG A 80 -12.71 -1.60 -11.76
C ARG A 80 -13.03 -1.99 -10.32
N GLU A 81 -12.06 -1.90 -9.42
CA GLU A 81 -12.26 -2.14 -7.99
C GLU A 81 -13.20 -1.10 -7.39
N TYR A 82 -13.05 0.16 -7.79
CA TYR A 82 -13.96 1.23 -7.38
C TYR A 82 -15.41 0.92 -7.81
N ILE A 83 -15.62 0.53 -9.06
CA ILE A 83 -16.93 0.14 -9.57
C ILE A 83 -17.53 -1.03 -8.77
N ALA A 84 -16.73 -2.07 -8.50
CA ALA A 84 -17.17 -3.21 -7.70
C ALA A 84 -17.61 -2.78 -6.30
N ILE A 85 -16.86 -1.89 -5.65
CA ILE A 85 -17.17 -1.37 -4.32
C ILE A 85 -18.43 -0.47 -4.32
N GLU A 86 -18.62 0.36 -5.37
CA GLU A 86 -19.76 1.29 -5.45
C GLU A 86 -21.06 0.62 -5.87
N SER A 87 -21.01 -0.26 -6.86
CA SER A 87 -22.19 -0.86 -7.47
C SER A 87 -22.47 -2.31 -7.04
N GLY A 88 -21.49 -2.97 -6.42
CA GLY A 88 -21.56 -4.41 -6.15
C GLY A 88 -21.37 -5.29 -7.39
N VAL A 89 -21.04 -4.70 -8.54
CA VAL A 89 -20.88 -5.41 -9.81
C VAL A 89 -19.39 -5.64 -10.08
N GLU A 90 -18.99 -6.89 -10.15
CA GLU A 90 -17.63 -7.27 -10.55
C GLU A 90 -17.52 -7.31 -12.08
N LEU A 91 -16.75 -6.37 -12.62
CA LEU A 91 -16.48 -6.35 -14.07
C LEU A 91 -15.42 -7.39 -14.45
N PRO A 92 -15.61 -8.08 -15.58
CA PRO A 92 -14.64 -9.05 -16.07
C PRO A 92 -13.30 -8.41 -16.42
N THR A 93 -12.26 -9.23 -16.45
CA THR A 93 -10.94 -8.86 -16.95
C THR A 93 -10.77 -9.34 -18.38
N TYR A 94 -10.14 -8.53 -19.21
CA TYR A 94 -9.85 -8.86 -20.59
C TYR A 94 -8.34 -8.80 -20.84
N SER A 95 -7.83 -9.73 -21.64
CA SER A 95 -6.44 -9.65 -22.12
C SER A 95 -6.30 -8.53 -23.13
N LEU A 96 -5.06 -8.06 -23.37
CA LEU A 96 -4.78 -7.06 -24.38
C LEU A 96 -5.28 -7.52 -25.76
N GLU A 97 -5.08 -8.79 -26.09
CA GLU A 97 -5.53 -9.38 -27.36
C GLU A 97 -7.06 -9.32 -27.52
N GLN A 98 -7.81 -9.65 -26.48
CA GLN A 98 -9.28 -9.53 -26.47
C GLN A 98 -9.74 -8.09 -26.67
N ILE A 99 -9.09 -7.14 -25.99
CA ILE A 99 -9.41 -5.72 -26.13
C ILE A 99 -9.14 -5.24 -27.56
N LEU A 100 -8.02 -5.62 -28.16
CA LEU A 100 -7.66 -5.18 -29.52
C LEU A 100 -8.58 -5.79 -30.58
N ASN A 101 -9.01 -7.03 -30.39
CA ASN A 101 -9.80 -7.74 -31.41
C ASN A 101 -11.32 -7.53 -31.25
N ASP A 102 -11.83 -7.22 -30.06
CA ASP A 102 -13.26 -7.21 -29.76
C ASP A 102 -13.73 -6.02 -28.92
N SER A 103 -13.02 -4.90 -28.98
CA SER A 103 -13.27 -3.71 -28.13
C SER A 103 -14.71 -3.19 -28.21
N ILE A 104 -15.34 -3.23 -29.39
CA ILE A 104 -16.71 -2.70 -29.60
C ILE A 104 -17.73 -3.56 -28.85
N ASN A 105 -17.65 -4.89 -28.96
CA ASN A 105 -18.60 -5.78 -28.27
C ASN A 105 -18.37 -5.75 -26.76
N ILE A 106 -17.11 -5.69 -26.32
CA ILE A 106 -16.76 -5.53 -24.90
C ILE A 106 -17.38 -4.22 -24.36
N ALA A 107 -17.19 -3.10 -25.06
CA ALA A 107 -17.73 -1.81 -24.64
C ALA A 107 -19.26 -1.82 -24.59
N SER A 108 -19.92 -2.39 -25.59
CA SER A 108 -21.39 -2.53 -25.63
C SER A 108 -21.90 -3.35 -24.46
N SER A 109 -21.31 -4.52 -24.22
CA SER A 109 -21.68 -5.40 -23.10
C SER A 109 -21.53 -4.73 -21.73
N LEU A 110 -20.47 -3.95 -21.52
CA LEU A 110 -20.27 -3.19 -20.29
C LEU A 110 -21.29 -2.05 -20.15
N SER A 111 -21.61 -1.36 -21.25
CA SER A 111 -22.58 -0.25 -21.25
C SER A 111 -24.03 -0.71 -21.02
N GLU A 112 -24.36 -1.94 -21.40
CA GLU A 112 -25.67 -2.56 -21.10
C GLU A 112 -25.82 -2.87 -19.60
N GLN A 113 -24.74 -3.17 -18.91
CA GLN A 113 -24.76 -3.51 -17.49
C GLN A 113 -24.85 -2.28 -16.57
N MET A 114 -24.24 -1.17 -16.96
CA MET A 114 -24.20 0.05 -16.14
C MET A 114 -23.81 1.28 -16.94
N ILE A 115 -24.16 2.45 -16.37
CA ILE A 115 -23.68 3.73 -16.84
C ILE A 115 -22.34 4.03 -16.17
N ILE A 116 -21.23 3.84 -16.89
CA ILE A 116 -19.87 3.94 -16.35
C ILE A 116 -19.43 5.40 -16.15
N GLN A 117 -19.91 6.33 -17.00
CA GLN A 117 -19.44 7.72 -17.01
C GLN A 117 -19.52 8.43 -15.64
N PRO A 118 -20.64 8.42 -14.90
CA PRO A 118 -20.70 9.06 -13.58
C PRO A 118 -19.79 8.37 -12.56
N LEU A 119 -19.60 7.06 -12.64
CA LEU A 119 -18.69 6.32 -11.77
C LEU A 119 -17.24 6.70 -12.05
N PHE A 120 -16.89 6.88 -13.31
CA PHE A 120 -15.55 7.34 -13.69
C PHE A 120 -15.26 8.77 -13.23
N GLU A 121 -16.22 9.69 -13.39
CA GLU A 121 -16.09 11.07 -12.90
C GLU A 121 -15.90 11.13 -11.37
N ASN A 122 -16.67 10.36 -10.63
CA ASN A 122 -16.51 10.23 -9.19
C ASN A 122 -15.17 9.58 -8.80
N TYR A 123 -14.73 8.57 -9.55
CA TYR A 123 -13.43 7.95 -9.35
C TYR A 123 -12.28 8.94 -9.53
N LEU A 124 -12.33 9.80 -10.53
CA LEU A 124 -11.30 10.83 -10.75
C LEU A 124 -11.20 11.84 -9.61
N THR A 125 -12.30 12.08 -8.90
CA THR A 125 -12.31 13.03 -7.78
C THR A 125 -11.87 12.42 -6.45
N LYS A 126 -12.19 11.16 -6.17
CA LYS A 126 -11.95 10.57 -4.85
C LYS A 126 -11.75 9.04 -4.82
N GLY A 127 -11.87 8.38 -5.97
CA GLY A 127 -12.01 6.93 -6.00
C GLY A 127 -10.75 6.09 -5.82
N CYS A 128 -9.54 6.64 -5.91
CA CYS A 128 -8.32 5.83 -5.83
C CYS A 128 -7.91 5.43 -4.40
N TYR A 129 -8.51 6.03 -3.38
CA TYR A 129 -8.23 5.72 -1.98
C TYR A 129 -9.47 5.19 -1.27
N PRO A 130 -9.47 3.93 -0.76
CA PRO A 130 -10.65 3.29 -0.17
C PRO A 130 -11.29 4.07 1.00
N PHE A 131 -10.54 4.90 1.70
CA PHE A 131 -11.04 5.67 2.84
C PHE A 131 -12.07 6.75 2.46
N TYR A 132 -12.33 6.99 1.14
CA TYR A 132 -13.44 7.86 0.71
C TYR A 132 -14.81 7.35 1.19
N LYS A 133 -14.92 6.03 1.49
CA LYS A 133 -16.15 5.42 2.03
C LYS A 133 -16.35 5.60 3.53
N GLU A 134 -15.34 6.05 4.24
CA GLU A 134 -15.49 6.28 5.66
C GLU A 134 -16.49 7.41 5.90
N LYS A 135 -17.42 7.15 6.83
CA LYS A 135 -18.49 8.11 7.15
C LYS A 135 -17.91 9.40 7.71
N GLY A 136 -18.28 10.52 7.13
CA GLY A 136 -17.95 11.88 7.57
C GLY A 136 -17.54 12.79 6.42
N ASP A 137 -17.83 14.06 6.54
CA ASP A 137 -17.29 15.10 5.68
C ASP A 137 -15.78 15.24 5.94
N GLY A 138 -15.00 15.50 4.90
CA GLY A 138 -13.57 15.79 5.06
C GLY A 138 -12.62 14.83 4.35
N PHE A 139 -13.07 14.09 3.33
CA PHE A 139 -12.16 13.28 2.51
C PHE A 139 -11.00 14.10 1.94
N GLU A 140 -11.30 15.27 1.38
CA GLU A 140 -10.29 16.16 0.80
C GLU A 140 -9.31 16.68 1.86
N GLN A 141 -9.81 17.04 3.03
CA GLN A 141 -8.96 17.46 4.15
C GLN A 141 -8.04 16.33 4.60
N ARG A 142 -8.56 15.11 4.77
CA ARG A 142 -7.75 13.94 5.17
C ARG A 142 -6.72 13.58 4.10
N LEU A 143 -7.08 13.68 2.83
CA LEU A 143 -6.16 13.46 1.73
C LEU A 143 -5.03 14.49 1.77
N GLN A 144 -5.36 15.76 1.97
CA GLN A 144 -4.39 16.84 2.11
C GLN A 144 -3.46 16.63 3.32
N GLU A 145 -4.00 16.27 4.47
CA GLU A 145 -3.23 15.95 5.68
C GLU A 145 -2.28 14.78 5.44
N THR A 146 -2.74 13.74 4.75
CA THR A 146 -1.90 12.58 4.36
C THR A 146 -0.77 13.00 3.44
N ILE A 147 -1.06 13.80 2.41
CA ILE A 147 -0.03 14.32 1.49
C ILE A 147 1.00 15.17 2.27
N TRP A 148 0.55 16.02 3.16
CA TRP A 148 1.46 16.83 3.97
C TRP A 148 2.32 16.00 4.90
N LEU A 149 1.77 14.96 5.52
CA LEU A 149 2.53 14.02 6.34
C LEU A 149 3.66 13.37 5.54
N ILE A 150 3.34 12.86 4.35
CA ILE A 150 4.34 12.27 3.45
C ILE A 150 5.44 13.27 3.07
N LEU A 151 5.06 14.49 2.71
CA LEU A 151 6.02 15.54 2.31
C LEU A 151 6.90 16.03 3.47
N GLU A 152 6.34 16.13 4.68
CA GLU A 152 7.05 16.71 5.83
C GLU A 152 7.83 15.68 6.64
N ARG A 153 7.39 14.44 6.66
CA ARG A 153 7.95 13.40 7.52
C ARG A 153 8.63 12.29 6.73
N ASP A 154 7.91 11.69 5.78
CA ASP A 154 8.39 10.48 5.13
C ASP A 154 9.46 10.79 4.09
N TRP A 155 9.25 11.80 3.25
CA TRP A 155 10.22 12.19 2.24
C TRP A 155 11.57 12.64 2.83
N PRO A 156 11.64 13.55 3.83
CA PRO A 156 12.93 13.91 4.44
C PRO A 156 13.63 12.77 5.19
N ALA A 157 12.87 11.77 5.63
CA ALA A 157 13.47 10.59 6.28
C ALA A 157 14.18 9.67 5.28
N LEU A 158 13.90 9.79 3.98
CA LEU A 158 14.42 8.94 2.92
C LEU A 158 15.52 9.62 2.09
N GLU A 159 15.39 10.91 1.91
CA GLU A 159 16.28 11.72 1.09
C GLU A 159 16.68 13.00 1.84
N ASP A 160 17.88 13.50 1.57
CA ASP A 160 18.33 14.78 2.11
C ASP A 160 17.62 15.94 1.37
N VAL A 161 16.38 16.18 1.76
CA VAL A 161 15.51 17.21 1.17
C VAL A 161 15.51 18.44 2.06
N ASN A 162 15.87 19.60 1.51
CA ASN A 162 15.84 20.82 2.27
C ASN A 162 14.41 21.35 2.47
N TYR A 163 14.19 22.04 3.59
CA TYR A 163 12.89 22.59 3.98
C TYR A 163 12.26 23.50 2.91
N SER A 164 13.09 24.26 2.16
CA SER A 164 12.59 25.16 1.11
C SER A 164 11.94 24.39 -0.05
N THR A 165 12.45 23.21 -0.39
CA THR A 165 11.87 22.33 -1.40
C THR A 165 10.52 21.81 -0.96
N ILE A 166 10.41 21.34 0.29
CA ILE A 166 9.14 20.88 0.87
C ILE A 166 8.08 21.98 0.81
N GLN A 167 8.44 23.21 1.23
CA GLN A 167 7.51 24.35 1.22
C GLN A 167 7.08 24.75 -0.20
N LYS A 168 7.94 24.61 -1.20
CA LYS A 168 7.56 24.87 -2.60
C LYS A 168 6.59 23.78 -3.11
N THR A 169 6.86 22.51 -2.83
CA THR A 169 6.01 21.39 -3.24
C THR A 169 4.60 21.47 -2.63
N LYS A 170 4.47 21.95 -1.38
CA LYS A 170 3.17 22.17 -0.74
C LYS A 170 2.29 23.25 -1.37
N ARG A 171 2.87 24.12 -2.20
CA ARG A 171 2.16 25.21 -2.87
C ARG A 171 1.66 24.85 -4.27
N LEU A 172 2.05 23.67 -4.76
CA LEU A 172 1.58 23.11 -6.03
C LEU A 172 0.23 22.43 -5.82
#